data_a0acb900b7e0f7988b16cfa22ecd233a
#
_entry.id   a0acb900b7e0f7988b16cfa22ecd233a
#
_cell.length_a   1.000
_cell.length_b   1.000
_cell.length_c   1.000
_cell.angle_alpha   90.00
_cell.angle_beta   90.00
_cell.angle_gamma   90.00
#
_symmetry.space_group_name_H-M   'P 1'
#
loop_
_entity.id
_entity.type
_entity.pdbx_description
1 polymer ?
#
loop_
_entity_poly.entity_id
_entity_poly.type
_entity_poly.pdbx_seq_one_letter_code
_entity_poly.pdbx_strand_id
1 'polypeptide(L)'
;NICKCFACGKGGNPVHFIMEHEQITYIEALKYLARKYGIEVKERELSNEERQAQNDRESAFIVNQFARDYYHDILLNNPDGRSIGLAYFRNRGFRDDIIEKFQLGYALQQRDAFPKEAIAKGYNEKFLTSYEAKVKINDREDTVVKGTGICYKRDDGQLVDRYAGRVIFPWISLSGKVVAFGGRLLDSRTKGVAQKYVNSPDSEIFHKERELYGIFQAKKAIVKEDCVYMVEGYTDVISMHQCGVENVVANSGTALSKYQINILHRFTNNIILLYDGDEAGIHAATRGAEMLLQEGMTVKVCLLPDGDDPDSFARKHTAQEYRQFINDNATDYIRFKTGL
;
A
#
# COMPACT_ATOMS: atom_id res chain seq x y z
N ASN A 1 6.87 -18.31 -30.89
CA ASN A 1 7.77 -17.16 -30.71
C ASN A 1 8.10 -17.04 -29.25
N ILE A 2 9.37 -17.06 -28.88
CA ILE A 2 9.88 -16.91 -27.51
C ILE A 2 10.87 -15.76 -27.53
N CYS A 3 10.71 -14.83 -26.58
CA CYS A 3 11.68 -13.79 -26.30
C CYS A 3 12.57 -14.24 -25.13
N LYS A 4 13.88 -14.05 -25.22
CA LYS A 4 14.82 -14.33 -24.14
C LYS A 4 15.79 -13.16 -23.98
N CYS A 5 15.95 -12.69 -22.76
CA CYS A 5 16.99 -11.72 -22.41
C CYS A 5 18.28 -12.47 -22.07
N PHE A 6 19.36 -12.21 -22.81
CA PHE A 6 20.65 -12.87 -22.56
C PHE A 6 21.40 -12.26 -21.37
N ALA A 7 21.01 -11.06 -20.91
CA ALA A 7 21.63 -10.40 -19.76
C ALA A 7 21.09 -10.92 -18.42
N CYS A 8 19.75 -11.09 -18.30
CA CYS A 8 19.13 -11.52 -17.04
C CYS A 8 18.57 -12.95 -17.07
N GLY A 9 18.67 -13.66 -18.22
CA GLY A 9 18.18 -15.03 -18.39
C GLY A 9 16.65 -15.17 -18.48
N LYS A 10 15.87 -14.12 -18.21
CA LYS A 10 14.41 -14.13 -18.32
C LYS A 10 13.96 -14.37 -19.75
N GLY A 11 12.94 -15.20 -19.92
CA GLY A 11 12.38 -15.50 -21.24
C GLY A 11 10.93 -15.97 -21.14
N GLY A 12 10.21 -15.84 -22.24
CA GLY A 12 8.81 -16.24 -22.31
C GLY A 12 8.15 -15.88 -23.64
N ASN A 13 6.85 -16.10 -23.75
CA ASN A 13 6.07 -15.70 -24.91
C ASN A 13 5.82 -14.17 -24.92
N PRO A 14 5.28 -13.57 -26.00
CA PRO A 14 5.01 -12.14 -26.08
C PRO A 14 4.10 -11.60 -24.97
N VAL A 15 3.13 -12.39 -24.51
CA VAL A 15 2.25 -11.99 -23.39
C VAL A 15 3.07 -11.86 -22.11
N HIS A 16 3.93 -12.83 -21.83
CA HIS A 16 4.81 -12.80 -20.67
C HIS A 16 5.77 -11.61 -20.71
N PHE A 17 6.30 -11.28 -21.89
CA PHE A 17 7.13 -10.08 -22.07
C PHE A 17 6.37 -8.80 -21.69
N ILE A 18 5.11 -8.64 -22.14
CA ILE A 18 4.29 -7.48 -21.82
C ILE A 18 3.93 -7.45 -20.32
N MET A 19 3.63 -8.60 -19.73
CA MET A 19 3.40 -8.68 -18.27
C MET A 19 4.60 -8.15 -17.47
N GLU A 20 5.80 -8.58 -17.84
CA GLU A 20 7.05 -8.18 -17.19
C GLU A 20 7.43 -6.72 -17.48
N HIS A 21 7.26 -6.27 -18.73
CA HIS A 21 7.64 -4.92 -19.15
C HIS A 21 6.70 -3.85 -18.58
N GLU A 22 5.39 -4.06 -18.70
CA GLU A 22 4.36 -3.11 -18.28
C GLU A 22 3.94 -3.33 -16.82
N GLN A 23 4.41 -4.40 -16.17
CA GLN A 23 4.06 -4.76 -14.80
C GLN A 23 2.54 -4.93 -14.61
N ILE A 24 1.91 -5.63 -15.55
CA ILE A 24 0.46 -5.87 -15.59
C ILE A 24 0.14 -7.38 -15.52
N THR A 25 -1.12 -7.69 -15.21
CA THR A 25 -1.60 -9.08 -15.14
C THR A 25 -1.65 -9.73 -16.53
N TYR A 26 -1.74 -11.06 -16.56
CA TYR A 26 -1.90 -11.83 -17.81
C TYR A 26 -3.09 -11.37 -18.66
N ILE A 27 -4.24 -11.13 -18.02
CA ILE A 27 -5.46 -10.65 -18.70
C ILE A 27 -5.27 -9.24 -19.26
N GLU A 28 -4.65 -8.35 -18.50
CA GLU A 28 -4.34 -6.99 -18.96
C GLU A 28 -3.35 -7.00 -20.11
N ALA A 29 -2.34 -7.88 -20.06
CA ALA A 29 -1.38 -8.05 -21.15
C ALA A 29 -2.05 -8.58 -22.43
N LEU A 30 -2.98 -9.53 -22.30
CA LEU A 30 -3.78 -10.01 -23.43
C LEU A 30 -4.63 -8.87 -24.04
N LYS A 31 -5.33 -8.09 -23.21
CA LYS A 31 -6.14 -6.94 -23.66
C LYS A 31 -5.27 -5.85 -24.30
N TYR A 32 -4.07 -5.62 -23.77
CA TYR A 32 -3.09 -4.69 -24.35
C TYR A 32 -2.68 -5.12 -25.75
N LEU A 33 -2.27 -6.39 -25.89
CA LEU A 33 -1.87 -6.94 -27.20
C LEU A 33 -3.03 -6.97 -28.20
N ALA A 34 -4.21 -7.37 -27.75
CA ALA A 34 -5.40 -7.40 -28.60
C ALA A 34 -5.71 -6.00 -29.16
N ARG A 35 -5.69 -4.97 -28.34
CA ARG A 35 -5.85 -3.58 -28.78
C ARG A 35 -4.76 -3.15 -29.76
N LYS A 36 -3.51 -3.49 -29.46
CA LYS A 36 -2.36 -3.11 -30.31
C LYS A 36 -2.42 -3.72 -31.70
N TYR A 37 -2.96 -4.95 -31.81
CA TYR A 37 -3.02 -5.69 -33.07
C TYR A 37 -4.42 -5.72 -33.70
N GLY A 38 -5.38 -4.95 -33.19
CA GLY A 38 -6.74 -4.91 -33.72
C GLY A 38 -7.51 -6.24 -33.60
N ILE A 39 -7.13 -7.09 -32.64
CA ILE A 39 -7.76 -8.39 -32.42
C ILE A 39 -8.99 -8.17 -31.52
N GLU A 40 -10.16 -8.53 -32.03
CA GLU A 40 -11.40 -8.51 -31.25
C GLU A 40 -11.35 -9.63 -30.20
N VAL A 41 -11.31 -9.24 -28.91
CA VAL A 41 -11.43 -10.18 -27.79
C VAL A 41 -12.92 -10.39 -27.53
N LYS A 42 -13.44 -11.57 -27.85
CA LYS A 42 -14.78 -11.95 -27.40
C LYS A 42 -14.74 -12.15 -25.88
N GLU A 43 -15.16 -11.14 -25.16
CA GLU A 43 -15.38 -11.25 -23.71
C GLU A 43 -16.65 -12.11 -23.50
N ARG A 44 -16.59 -13.02 -22.51
CA ARG A 44 -17.78 -13.74 -22.07
C ARG A 44 -18.84 -12.69 -21.65
N GLU A 45 -20.05 -12.82 -22.09
CA GLU A 45 -21.14 -12.00 -21.59
C GLU A 45 -21.31 -12.24 -20.08
N LEU A 46 -21.10 -11.17 -19.32
CA LEU A 46 -21.31 -11.18 -17.88
C LEU A 46 -22.81 -11.26 -17.57
N SER A 47 -23.19 -12.01 -16.56
CA SER A 47 -24.54 -11.94 -16.02
C SER A 47 -24.85 -10.53 -15.50
N ASN A 48 -26.13 -10.19 -15.33
CA ASN A 48 -26.53 -8.91 -14.75
C ASN A 48 -25.93 -8.70 -13.35
N GLU A 49 -25.82 -9.76 -12.56
CA GLU A 49 -25.20 -9.73 -11.22
C GLU A 49 -23.70 -9.48 -11.30
N GLU A 50 -23.00 -10.13 -12.23
CA GLU A 50 -21.55 -9.92 -12.46
C GLU A 50 -21.26 -8.49 -12.95
N ARG A 51 -22.12 -7.95 -13.85
CA ARG A 51 -22.01 -6.55 -14.29
C ARG A 51 -22.24 -5.57 -13.15
N GLN A 52 -23.23 -5.82 -12.30
CA GLN A 52 -23.49 -4.97 -11.14
C GLN A 52 -22.32 -4.99 -10.15
N ALA A 53 -21.78 -6.17 -9.85
CA ALA A 53 -20.62 -6.31 -8.98
C ALA A 53 -19.38 -5.59 -9.54
N GLN A 54 -19.15 -5.67 -10.86
CA GLN A 54 -18.07 -4.94 -11.51
C GLN A 54 -18.27 -3.42 -11.44
N ASN A 55 -19.50 -2.94 -11.65
CA ASN A 55 -19.85 -1.52 -11.56
C ASN A 55 -19.69 -1.00 -10.11
N ASP A 56 -20.15 -1.78 -9.13
CA ASP A 56 -20.00 -1.43 -7.71
C ASP A 56 -18.50 -1.31 -7.34
N ARG A 57 -17.69 -2.27 -7.76
CA ARG A 57 -16.23 -2.26 -7.54
C ARG A 57 -15.55 -1.06 -8.19
N GLU A 58 -15.91 -0.73 -9.45
CA GLU A 58 -15.35 0.43 -10.14
C GLU A 58 -15.79 1.73 -9.45
N SER A 59 -17.05 1.81 -8.98
CA SER A 59 -17.54 2.95 -8.20
C SER A 59 -16.75 3.14 -6.89
N ALA A 60 -16.37 2.06 -6.21
CA ALA A 60 -15.52 2.12 -5.03
C ALA A 60 -14.12 2.69 -5.34
N PHE A 61 -13.51 2.30 -6.47
CA PHE A 61 -12.24 2.90 -6.90
C PHE A 61 -12.37 4.40 -7.23
N ILE A 62 -13.46 4.81 -7.89
CA ILE A 62 -13.73 6.21 -8.22
C ILE A 62 -13.89 7.04 -6.93
N VAL A 63 -14.59 6.52 -5.93
CA VAL A 63 -14.72 7.15 -4.61
C VAL A 63 -13.37 7.30 -3.91
N ASN A 64 -12.55 6.26 -3.91
CA ASN A 64 -11.21 6.34 -3.30
C ASN A 64 -10.31 7.34 -4.04
N GLN A 65 -10.39 7.38 -5.36
CA GLN A 65 -9.66 8.36 -6.16
C GLN A 65 -10.08 9.79 -5.79
N PHE A 66 -11.37 10.05 -5.72
CA PHE A 66 -11.90 11.34 -5.29
C PHE A 66 -11.45 11.71 -3.87
N ALA A 67 -11.53 10.76 -2.94
CA ALA A 67 -11.09 10.99 -1.56
C ALA A 67 -9.60 11.33 -1.47
N ARG A 68 -8.74 10.63 -2.24
CA ARG A 68 -7.32 10.94 -2.35
C ARG A 68 -7.10 12.36 -2.84
N ASP A 69 -7.77 12.75 -3.93
CA ASP A 69 -7.67 14.10 -4.51
C ASP A 69 -8.14 15.16 -3.53
N TYR A 70 -9.25 14.92 -2.84
CA TYR A 70 -9.79 15.82 -1.82
C TYR A 70 -8.82 16.00 -0.64
N TYR A 71 -8.32 14.91 -0.03
CA TYR A 71 -7.41 15.02 1.12
C TYR A 71 -6.07 15.64 0.72
N HIS A 72 -5.60 15.40 -0.49
CA HIS A 72 -4.37 16.00 -0.99
C HIS A 72 -4.55 17.49 -1.27
N ASP A 73 -5.68 17.89 -1.85
CA ASP A 73 -6.01 19.31 -2.05
C ASP A 73 -6.15 20.05 -0.71
N ILE A 74 -6.85 19.46 0.26
CA ILE A 74 -6.92 20.00 1.63
C ILE A 74 -5.52 20.19 2.22
N LEU A 75 -4.63 19.22 2.08
CA LEU A 75 -3.26 19.33 2.58
C LEU A 75 -2.52 20.53 2.01
N LEU A 76 -2.64 20.77 0.70
CA LEU A 76 -1.83 21.76 -0.02
C LEU A 76 -2.46 23.15 -0.06
N ASN A 77 -3.79 23.24 -0.12
CA ASN A 77 -4.50 24.49 -0.45
C ASN A 77 -5.38 25.01 0.69
N ASN A 78 -5.81 24.16 1.64
CA ASN A 78 -6.62 24.62 2.76
C ASN A 78 -5.73 25.19 3.88
N PRO A 79 -6.12 26.31 4.57
CA PRO A 79 -5.34 26.89 5.66
C PRO A 79 -5.02 25.94 6.81
N ASP A 80 -6.02 25.14 7.27
CA ASP A 80 -5.82 24.14 8.32
C ASP A 80 -4.97 22.97 7.83
N GLY A 81 -5.19 22.55 6.58
CA GLY A 81 -4.37 21.50 5.94
C GLY A 81 -2.90 21.89 5.90
N ARG A 82 -2.60 23.14 5.54
CA ARG A 82 -1.22 23.65 5.48
C ARG A 82 -0.59 23.84 6.86
N SER A 83 -1.34 24.45 7.79
CA SER A 83 -0.80 24.77 9.11
C SER A 83 -0.65 23.55 10.03
N ILE A 84 -1.43 22.50 9.81
CA ILE A 84 -1.43 21.28 10.63
C ILE A 84 -0.80 20.11 9.86
N GLY A 85 -1.42 19.70 8.74
CA GLY A 85 -1.05 18.49 8.01
C GLY A 85 0.28 18.64 7.28
N LEU A 86 0.42 19.69 6.46
CA LEU A 86 1.65 19.94 5.70
C LEU A 86 2.83 20.29 6.64
N ALA A 87 2.56 21.08 7.69
CA ALA A 87 3.56 21.38 8.71
C ALA A 87 4.06 20.09 9.40
N TYR A 88 3.16 19.14 9.70
CA TYR A 88 3.55 17.84 10.24
C TYR A 88 4.52 17.09 9.33
N PHE A 89 4.22 16.97 8.03
CA PHE A 89 5.08 16.28 7.08
C PHE A 89 6.44 16.98 6.91
N ARG A 90 6.44 18.32 6.80
CA ARG A 90 7.66 19.11 6.71
C ARG A 90 8.52 19.04 7.98
N ASN A 91 7.90 19.04 9.15
CA ASN A 91 8.61 18.86 10.43
C ASN A 91 9.22 17.46 10.58
N ARG A 92 8.66 16.46 9.89
CA ARG A 92 9.29 15.13 9.75
C ARG A 92 10.41 15.11 8.71
N GLY A 93 10.64 16.20 7.99
CA GLY A 93 11.67 16.32 6.96
C GLY A 93 11.22 15.85 5.57
N PHE A 94 9.91 15.61 5.34
CA PHE A 94 9.44 15.22 4.02
C PHE A 94 9.44 16.40 3.06
N ARG A 95 10.06 16.21 1.89
CA ARG A 95 10.08 17.17 0.80
C ARG A 95 8.77 17.17 0.01
N ASP A 96 8.49 18.28 -0.65
CA ASP A 96 7.24 18.45 -1.41
C ASP A 96 7.13 17.42 -2.57
N ASP A 97 8.24 17.05 -3.24
CA ASP A 97 8.26 16.03 -4.28
C ASP A 97 7.87 14.63 -3.76
N ILE A 98 8.19 14.33 -2.52
CA ILE A 98 7.84 13.07 -1.85
C ILE A 98 6.37 13.09 -1.38
N ILE A 99 5.91 14.22 -0.85
CA ILE A 99 4.51 14.43 -0.50
C ILE A 99 3.61 14.19 -1.72
N GLU A 100 4.01 14.73 -2.87
CA GLU A 100 3.34 14.52 -4.16
C GLU A 100 3.44 13.06 -4.63
N LYS A 101 4.65 12.46 -4.63
CA LYS A 101 4.90 11.08 -5.05
C LYS A 101 4.03 10.06 -4.31
N PHE A 102 3.85 10.25 -3.01
CA PHE A 102 3.00 9.39 -2.18
C PHE A 102 1.57 9.90 -2.03
N GLN A 103 1.24 11.03 -2.65
CA GLN A 103 -0.10 11.63 -2.66
C GLN A 103 -0.66 11.83 -1.24
N LEU A 104 0.21 12.24 -0.32
CA LEU A 104 -0.14 12.43 1.09
C LEU A 104 -1.23 13.46 1.25
N GLY A 105 -2.08 13.32 2.28
CA GLY A 105 -3.25 14.15 2.47
C GLY A 105 -3.47 14.57 3.92
N TYR A 106 -4.52 15.35 4.11
CA TYR A 106 -5.02 15.73 5.44
C TYR A 106 -6.56 15.75 5.44
N ALA A 107 -7.16 15.10 6.41
CA ALA A 107 -8.59 15.17 6.68
C ALA A 107 -8.87 16.24 7.74
N LEU A 108 -9.75 17.18 7.43
CA LEU A 108 -10.13 18.27 8.35
C LEU A 108 -10.68 17.71 9.67
N GLN A 109 -10.55 18.48 10.75
CA GLN A 109 -11.14 18.10 12.05
C GLN A 109 -12.67 18.09 12.01
N GLN A 110 -13.26 18.87 11.11
CA GLN A 110 -14.70 18.88 10.85
C GLN A 110 -15.12 17.55 10.25
N ARG A 111 -15.81 16.74 11.04
CA ARG A 111 -16.12 15.33 10.72
C ARG A 111 -17.05 15.12 9.52
N ASP A 112 -17.84 16.12 9.16
CA ASP A 112 -18.81 16.07 8.06
C ASP A 112 -18.32 16.81 6.80
N ALA A 113 -17.11 17.34 6.79
CA ALA A 113 -16.56 18.10 5.66
C ALA A 113 -16.44 17.23 4.39
N PHE A 114 -15.73 16.11 4.49
CA PHE A 114 -15.55 15.20 3.35
C PHE A 114 -16.88 14.59 2.86
N PRO A 115 -17.73 13.97 3.74
CA PRO A 115 -18.97 13.37 3.27
C PRO A 115 -19.93 14.39 2.65
N LYS A 116 -20.03 15.62 3.16
CA LYS A 116 -20.83 16.68 2.52
C LYS A 116 -20.36 17.02 1.13
N GLU A 117 -19.06 17.18 0.93
CA GLU A 117 -18.47 17.45 -0.38
C GLU A 117 -18.71 16.28 -1.34
N ALA A 118 -18.51 15.04 -0.88
CA ALA A 118 -18.72 13.85 -1.70
C ALA A 118 -20.19 13.73 -2.17
N ILE A 119 -21.15 13.92 -1.27
CA ILE A 119 -22.58 13.88 -1.61
C ILE A 119 -22.95 15.05 -2.56
N ALA A 120 -22.44 16.26 -2.32
CA ALA A 120 -22.68 17.41 -3.17
C ALA A 120 -22.15 17.19 -4.61
N LYS A 121 -21.08 16.42 -4.78
CA LYS A 121 -20.54 16.00 -6.09
C LYS A 121 -21.26 14.79 -6.69
N GLY A 122 -22.30 14.26 -6.04
CA GLY A 122 -23.13 13.17 -6.56
C GLY A 122 -22.62 11.77 -6.25
N TYR A 123 -21.63 11.60 -5.38
CA TYR A 123 -21.20 10.28 -4.95
C TYR A 123 -22.27 9.60 -4.07
N ASN A 124 -22.58 8.35 -4.37
CA ASN A 124 -23.57 7.61 -3.62
C ASN A 124 -23.02 7.18 -2.27
N GLU A 125 -23.77 7.46 -1.21
CA GLU A 125 -23.44 7.16 0.18
C GLU A 125 -23.04 5.70 0.41
N LYS A 126 -23.68 4.75 -0.29
CA LYS A 126 -23.37 3.31 -0.16
C LYS A 126 -21.91 2.99 -0.46
N PHE A 127 -21.23 3.78 -1.32
CA PHE A 127 -19.82 3.58 -1.63
C PHE A 127 -18.89 4.30 -0.67
N LEU A 128 -19.38 5.30 0.07
CA LEU A 128 -18.62 5.99 1.11
C LEU A 128 -18.53 5.18 2.41
N THR A 129 -19.54 4.35 2.68
CA THR A 129 -19.63 3.52 3.88
C THR A 129 -19.23 2.07 3.61
N SER A 130 -19.13 1.26 4.66
CA SER A 130 -19.05 -0.20 4.56
C SER A 130 -20.40 -0.83 4.88
N TYR A 131 -20.78 -1.83 4.11
CA TYR A 131 -21.97 -2.64 4.38
C TYR A 131 -21.76 -4.09 3.97
N GLU A 132 -22.44 -5.00 4.66
CA GLU A 132 -22.42 -6.42 4.32
C GLU A 132 -23.41 -6.70 3.19
N ALA A 133 -23.00 -7.47 2.21
CA ALA A 133 -23.84 -7.93 1.11
C ALA A 133 -23.70 -9.43 0.93
N LYS A 134 -24.83 -10.12 0.77
CA LYS A 134 -24.84 -11.54 0.39
C LYS A 134 -24.59 -11.65 -1.11
N VAL A 135 -23.62 -12.46 -1.48
CA VAL A 135 -23.28 -12.76 -2.87
C VAL A 135 -23.24 -14.28 -3.08
N LYS A 136 -23.62 -14.73 -4.27
CA LYS A 136 -23.46 -16.13 -4.65
C LYS A 136 -22.13 -16.33 -5.36
N ILE A 137 -21.25 -17.14 -4.78
CA ILE A 137 -19.97 -17.55 -5.37
C ILE A 137 -20.00 -19.07 -5.51
N ASN A 138 -19.93 -19.58 -6.74
CA ASN A 138 -19.97 -21.04 -7.03
C ASN A 138 -21.13 -21.76 -6.31
N ASP A 139 -22.35 -21.23 -6.45
CA ASP A 139 -23.60 -21.72 -5.82
C ASP A 139 -23.64 -21.73 -4.28
N ARG A 140 -22.68 -21.10 -3.63
CA ARG A 140 -22.69 -20.87 -2.18
C ARG A 140 -22.99 -19.41 -1.89
N GLU A 141 -23.86 -19.17 -0.90
CA GLU A 141 -24.02 -17.82 -0.35
C GLU A 141 -22.81 -17.49 0.53
N ASP A 142 -22.19 -16.36 0.23
CA ASP A 142 -21.10 -15.79 1.01
C ASP A 142 -21.43 -14.35 1.39
N THR A 143 -20.91 -13.87 2.52
CA THR A 143 -21.08 -12.49 2.96
C THR A 143 -19.80 -11.72 2.66
N VAL A 144 -19.90 -10.68 1.85
CA VAL A 144 -18.78 -9.81 1.51
C VAL A 144 -19.03 -8.39 2.01
N VAL A 145 -17.97 -7.73 2.44
CA VAL A 145 -18.02 -6.31 2.79
C VAL A 145 -17.85 -5.49 1.53
N LYS A 146 -18.82 -4.62 1.25
CA LYS A 146 -18.84 -3.70 0.11
C LYS A 146 -18.69 -2.24 0.56
N GLY A 147 -18.40 -1.37 -0.43
CA GLY A 147 -18.13 0.04 -0.20
C GLY A 147 -16.68 0.26 0.29
N THR A 148 -16.33 1.50 0.57
CA THR A 148 -14.93 1.88 0.89
C THR A 148 -14.67 2.05 2.39
N GLY A 149 -15.72 2.32 3.16
CA GLY A 149 -15.62 2.61 4.58
C GLY A 149 -14.83 3.88 4.92
N ILE A 150 -14.63 4.80 3.98
CA ILE A 150 -14.03 6.12 4.23
C ILE A 150 -14.89 6.89 5.24
N CYS A 151 -16.21 6.72 5.15
CA CYS A 151 -17.17 7.26 6.10
C CYS A 151 -17.86 6.15 6.89
N TYR A 152 -18.44 6.52 8.01
CA TYR A 152 -19.35 5.69 8.76
C TYR A 152 -20.55 6.52 9.22
N LYS A 153 -21.70 5.86 9.48
CA LYS A 153 -22.87 6.48 10.06
C LYS A 153 -22.82 6.42 11.58
N ARG A 154 -23.18 7.51 12.22
CA ARG A 154 -23.45 7.56 13.66
C ARG A 154 -24.89 7.09 13.93
N ASP A 155 -25.22 6.89 15.21
CA ASP A 155 -26.56 6.47 15.65
C ASP A 155 -27.65 7.46 15.26
N ASP A 156 -27.31 8.76 15.14
CA ASP A 156 -28.20 9.82 14.67
C ASP A 156 -28.38 9.85 13.12
N GLY A 157 -27.74 8.93 12.40
CA GLY A 157 -27.76 8.85 10.95
C GLY A 157 -26.77 9.77 10.24
N GLN A 158 -26.03 10.62 10.96
CA GLN A 158 -25.05 11.52 10.36
C GLN A 158 -23.88 10.75 9.79
N LEU A 159 -23.50 11.09 8.55
CA LEU A 159 -22.33 10.56 7.87
C LEU A 159 -21.07 11.29 8.32
N VAL A 160 -20.05 10.55 8.73
CA VAL A 160 -18.82 11.06 9.35
C VAL A 160 -17.59 10.51 8.65
N ASP A 161 -16.62 11.37 8.40
CA ASP A 161 -15.29 11.01 7.92
C ASP A 161 -14.53 10.19 8.97
N ARG A 162 -14.12 8.98 8.61
CA ARG A 162 -13.32 8.07 9.45
C ARG A 162 -11.99 8.67 9.86
N TYR A 163 -11.44 9.53 9.02
CA TYR A 163 -10.09 10.06 9.15
C TYR A 163 -10.04 11.49 9.71
N ALA A 164 -11.15 12.05 10.12
CA ALA A 164 -11.21 13.44 10.61
C ALA A 164 -10.05 13.77 11.58
N GLY A 165 -9.33 14.87 11.32
CA GLY A 165 -8.19 15.36 12.09
C GLY A 165 -6.88 14.56 11.90
N ARG A 166 -6.77 13.76 10.87
CA ARG A 166 -5.61 12.88 10.61
C ARG A 166 -4.86 13.27 9.35
N VAL A 167 -3.56 13.07 9.36
CA VAL A 167 -2.78 13.01 8.11
C VAL A 167 -3.02 11.67 7.45
N ILE A 168 -3.05 11.68 6.10
CA ILE A 168 -3.53 10.58 5.27
C ILE A 168 -2.39 9.99 4.45
N PHE A 169 -2.32 8.67 4.43
CA PHE A 169 -1.40 7.85 3.66
C PHE A 169 -2.22 6.96 2.70
N PRO A 170 -2.36 7.34 1.42
CA PRO A 170 -3.07 6.51 0.45
C PRO A 170 -2.36 5.20 0.19
N TRP A 171 -3.11 4.09 0.15
CA TRP A 171 -2.62 2.80 -0.32
C TRP A 171 -2.88 2.67 -1.81
N ILE A 172 -1.81 2.54 -2.57
CA ILE A 172 -1.87 2.42 -4.03
C ILE A 172 -1.52 0.98 -4.37
N SER A 173 -2.48 0.28 -4.98
CA SER A 173 -2.31 -1.10 -5.43
C SER A 173 -1.24 -1.21 -6.50
N LEU A 174 -0.81 -2.42 -6.76
CA LEU A 174 0.17 -2.71 -7.82
C LEU A 174 -0.23 -2.17 -9.20
N SER A 175 -1.54 -2.08 -9.49
CA SER A 175 -2.08 -1.48 -10.73
C SER A 175 -2.18 0.04 -10.72
N GLY A 176 -1.81 0.71 -9.63
CA GLY A 176 -1.85 2.17 -9.51
C GLY A 176 -3.21 2.75 -9.07
N LYS A 177 -4.17 1.90 -8.67
CA LYS A 177 -5.46 2.35 -8.13
C LYS A 177 -5.36 2.59 -6.63
N VAL A 178 -6.01 3.63 -6.12
CA VAL A 178 -6.14 3.87 -4.69
C VAL A 178 -7.14 2.89 -4.11
N VAL A 179 -6.68 2.01 -3.23
CA VAL A 179 -7.50 0.93 -2.65
C VAL A 179 -7.93 1.21 -1.23
N ALA A 180 -7.16 1.98 -0.48
CA ALA A 180 -7.39 2.25 0.94
C ALA A 180 -6.64 3.50 1.41
N PHE A 181 -6.82 3.82 2.69
CA PHE A 181 -6.10 4.89 3.38
C PHE A 181 -5.64 4.43 4.76
N GLY A 182 -4.46 4.90 5.16
CA GLY A 182 -4.05 4.98 6.54
C GLY A 182 -4.19 6.41 7.05
N GLY A 183 -4.65 6.59 8.29
CA GLY A 183 -4.77 7.90 8.91
C GLY A 183 -4.06 7.96 10.25
N ARG A 184 -3.13 8.91 10.44
CA ARG A 184 -2.44 9.12 11.72
C ARG A 184 -2.99 10.36 12.43
N LEU A 185 -3.41 10.18 13.67
CA LEU A 185 -3.85 11.28 14.54
C LEU A 185 -2.66 12.11 15.02
N LEU A 186 -2.76 13.43 14.91
CA LEU A 186 -1.70 14.37 15.28
C LEU A 186 -1.87 15.00 16.65
N ASP A 187 -3.09 15.00 17.20
CA ASP A 187 -3.37 15.65 18.48
C ASP A 187 -2.91 14.79 19.65
N SER A 188 -1.88 15.25 20.35
CA SER A 188 -1.37 14.61 21.58
C SER A 188 -2.27 14.84 22.79
N ARG A 189 -3.26 15.76 22.73
CA ARG A 189 -4.19 16.10 23.81
C ARG A 189 -5.38 15.16 23.91
N THR A 190 -5.54 14.24 22.96
CA THR A 190 -6.57 13.19 22.99
C THR A 190 -6.17 12.07 23.95
N LYS A 191 -5.99 12.35 25.23
CA LYS A 191 -5.96 11.34 26.29
C LYS A 191 -7.27 10.57 26.22
N GLY A 192 -7.22 9.30 25.77
CA GLY A 192 -8.38 8.43 25.67
C GLY A 192 -8.84 8.06 24.25
N VAL A 193 -8.23 8.59 23.18
CA VAL A 193 -8.45 8.07 21.81
C VAL A 193 -7.57 6.85 21.60
N ALA A 194 -8.19 5.70 21.50
CA ALA A 194 -7.53 4.39 21.55
C ALA A 194 -6.60 4.08 20.37
N GLN A 195 -6.64 4.83 19.26
CA GLN A 195 -5.88 4.47 18.06
C GLN A 195 -5.15 5.67 17.45
N LYS A 196 -3.82 5.64 17.56
CA LYS A 196 -2.91 6.57 16.87
C LYS A 196 -3.03 6.46 15.35
N TYR A 197 -3.12 5.24 14.84
CA TYR A 197 -3.32 4.92 13.43
C TYR A 197 -4.65 4.22 13.20
N VAL A 198 -5.35 4.60 12.13
CA VAL A 198 -6.58 3.96 11.64
C VAL A 198 -6.38 3.64 10.17
N ASN A 199 -6.70 2.42 9.77
CA ASN A 199 -6.69 2.01 8.37
C ASN A 199 -8.13 1.86 7.85
N SER A 200 -8.29 1.87 6.52
CA SER A 200 -9.55 1.43 5.89
C SER A 200 -9.92 0.03 6.37
N PRO A 201 -11.20 -0.24 6.59
CA PRO A 201 -11.68 -1.60 6.80
C PRO A 201 -11.47 -2.45 5.54
N ASP A 202 -11.48 -3.76 5.70
CA ASP A 202 -11.53 -4.66 4.55
C ASP A 202 -12.78 -4.41 3.72
N SER A 203 -12.65 -4.58 2.41
CA SER A 203 -13.73 -4.35 1.45
C SER A 203 -13.50 -5.16 0.17
N GLU A 204 -14.43 -5.06 -0.79
CA GLU A 204 -14.28 -5.71 -2.10
C GLU A 204 -13.07 -5.23 -2.93
N ILE A 205 -12.47 -4.08 -2.58
CA ILE A 205 -11.30 -3.52 -3.27
C ILE A 205 -10.04 -3.49 -2.42
N PHE A 206 -10.14 -3.78 -1.12
CA PHE A 206 -9.02 -3.75 -0.19
C PHE A 206 -9.12 -4.86 0.84
N HIS A 207 -8.08 -5.67 0.93
CA HIS A 207 -7.83 -6.59 2.03
C HIS A 207 -6.41 -6.34 2.52
N LYS A 208 -6.26 -5.89 3.75
CA LYS A 208 -4.96 -5.49 4.30
C LYS A 208 -3.91 -6.58 4.20
N GLU A 209 -4.31 -7.84 4.37
CA GLU A 209 -3.42 -9.01 4.22
C GLU A 209 -2.98 -9.29 2.77
N ARG A 210 -3.58 -8.61 1.77
CA ARG A 210 -3.31 -8.82 0.34
C ARG A 210 -2.64 -7.63 -0.33
N GLU A 211 -2.27 -6.62 0.44
CA GLU A 211 -1.68 -5.39 -0.06
C GLU A 211 -0.38 -5.10 0.70
N LEU A 212 0.55 -4.41 0.03
CA LEU A 212 1.78 -3.90 0.61
C LEU A 212 1.85 -2.40 0.38
N TYR A 213 2.04 -1.64 1.45
CA TYR A 213 2.21 -0.20 1.33
C TYR A 213 3.52 0.13 0.59
N GLY A 214 3.45 1.03 -0.38
CA GLY A 214 4.60 1.45 -1.17
C GLY A 214 4.92 0.55 -2.37
N ILE A 215 4.22 -0.57 -2.58
CA ILE A 215 4.53 -1.52 -3.67
C ILE A 215 4.46 -0.89 -5.06
N PHE A 216 3.52 0.03 -5.30
CA PHE A 216 3.39 0.73 -6.58
C PHE A 216 4.63 1.55 -6.88
N GLN A 217 5.10 2.31 -5.91
CA GLN A 217 6.29 3.15 -6.03
C GLN A 217 7.58 2.31 -6.13
N ALA A 218 7.64 1.19 -5.38
CA ALA A 218 8.84 0.37 -5.23
C ALA A 218 9.07 -0.63 -6.38
N LYS A 219 8.04 -1.09 -7.08
CA LYS A 219 8.09 -2.23 -8.00
C LYS A 219 9.23 -2.18 -9.04
N LYS A 220 9.51 -1.00 -9.61
CA LYS A 220 10.59 -0.83 -10.58
C LYS A 220 11.97 -0.95 -9.93
N ALA A 221 12.13 -0.37 -8.75
CA ALA A 221 13.38 -0.45 -7.99
C ALA A 221 13.63 -1.88 -7.48
N ILE A 222 12.59 -2.58 -7.02
CA ILE A 222 12.70 -4.00 -6.61
C ILE A 222 13.23 -4.87 -7.75
N VAL A 223 12.68 -4.72 -8.96
CA VAL A 223 13.15 -5.48 -10.14
C VAL A 223 14.59 -5.12 -10.50
N LYS A 224 14.92 -3.83 -10.47
CA LYS A 224 16.26 -3.33 -10.82
C LYS A 224 17.34 -3.82 -9.85
N GLU A 225 17.05 -3.78 -8.56
CA GLU A 225 18.00 -4.15 -7.49
C GLU A 225 17.94 -5.66 -7.17
N ASP A 226 16.98 -6.39 -7.75
CA ASP A 226 16.67 -7.80 -7.44
C ASP A 226 16.60 -8.09 -5.93
N CYS A 227 16.05 -7.14 -5.18
CA CYS A 227 15.91 -7.20 -3.74
C CYS A 227 14.81 -6.27 -3.26
N VAL A 228 14.06 -6.67 -2.23
CA VAL A 228 13.08 -5.83 -1.55
C VAL A 228 13.44 -5.66 -0.07
N TYR A 229 13.31 -4.44 0.44
CA TYR A 229 13.36 -4.16 1.87
C TYR A 229 11.94 -4.17 2.44
N MET A 230 11.75 -4.88 3.55
CA MET A 230 10.50 -4.92 4.29
C MET A 230 10.67 -4.15 5.60
N VAL A 231 9.82 -3.17 5.82
CA VAL A 231 9.74 -2.34 7.03
C VAL A 231 8.33 -2.38 7.64
N GLU A 232 8.12 -1.77 8.80
CA GLU A 232 6.84 -1.84 9.50
C GLU A 232 5.84 -0.75 9.10
N GLY A 233 6.28 0.47 8.89
CA GLY A 233 5.41 1.64 8.84
C GLY A 233 5.43 2.44 7.54
N TYR A 234 4.44 3.31 7.41
CA TYR A 234 4.31 4.23 6.27
C TYR A 234 5.48 5.19 6.17
N THR A 235 5.87 5.77 7.31
CA THR A 235 6.94 6.76 7.38
C THR A 235 8.29 6.17 7.02
N ASP A 236 8.52 4.91 7.37
CA ASP A 236 9.76 4.20 7.03
C ASP A 236 9.90 4.07 5.51
N VAL A 237 8.83 3.62 4.84
CA VAL A 237 8.80 3.54 3.36
C VAL A 237 9.05 4.90 2.74
N ILE A 238 8.37 5.94 3.21
CA ILE A 238 8.46 7.28 2.61
C ILE A 238 9.86 7.88 2.81
N SER A 239 10.43 7.75 4.01
CA SER A 239 11.77 8.28 4.32
C SER A 239 12.87 7.55 3.55
N MET A 240 12.78 6.22 3.43
CA MET A 240 13.72 5.45 2.62
C MET A 240 13.63 5.83 1.13
N HIS A 241 12.42 5.99 0.59
CA HIS A 241 12.24 6.52 -0.77
C HIS A 241 12.88 7.90 -0.95
N GLN A 242 12.67 8.80 0.01
CA GLN A 242 13.27 10.14 -0.01
C GLN A 242 14.78 10.10 0.06
N CYS A 243 15.33 9.19 0.83
CA CYS A 243 16.78 8.95 0.91
C CYS A 243 17.34 8.35 -0.40
N GLY A 244 16.50 7.82 -1.30
CA GLY A 244 16.91 7.17 -2.55
C GLY A 244 17.00 5.64 -2.47
N VAL A 245 16.53 5.04 -1.37
CA VAL A 245 16.37 3.60 -1.21
C VAL A 245 14.91 3.25 -1.52
N GLU A 246 14.62 3.06 -2.82
CA GLU A 246 13.24 3.01 -3.32
C GLU A 246 12.63 1.60 -3.35
N ASN A 247 13.41 0.55 -3.22
CA ASN A 247 12.96 -0.85 -3.24
C ASN A 247 12.43 -1.32 -1.88
N VAL A 248 11.57 -0.53 -1.26
CA VAL A 248 11.05 -0.71 0.10
C VAL A 248 9.53 -0.76 0.13
N VAL A 249 8.97 -1.67 0.95
CA VAL A 249 7.54 -1.84 1.19
C VAL A 249 7.27 -2.08 2.67
N ALA A 250 6.02 -1.86 3.10
CA ALA A 250 5.61 -2.18 4.47
C ALA A 250 4.33 -3.03 4.51
N ASN A 251 4.24 -3.90 5.51
CA ASN A 251 3.02 -4.64 5.85
C ASN A 251 2.07 -3.83 6.76
N SER A 252 2.56 -2.70 7.30
CA SER A 252 1.79 -1.68 8.05
C SER A 252 0.97 -2.22 9.22
N GLY A 253 1.63 -2.99 10.09
CA GLY A 253 1.07 -3.43 11.38
C GLY A 253 0.19 -4.68 11.30
N THR A 254 0.42 -5.54 10.31
CA THR A 254 -0.11 -6.92 10.26
C THR A 254 1.04 -7.91 10.22
N ALA A 255 0.80 -9.15 10.63
CA ALA A 255 1.73 -10.22 10.28
C ALA A 255 1.79 -10.38 8.75
N LEU A 256 2.98 -10.70 8.24
CA LEU A 256 3.15 -10.97 6.81
C LEU A 256 2.27 -12.15 6.39
N SER A 257 1.62 -12.04 5.23
CA SER A 257 0.72 -13.07 4.69
C SER A 257 1.31 -13.75 3.45
N LYS A 258 0.80 -14.94 3.12
CA LYS A 258 1.14 -15.64 1.87
C LYS A 258 0.78 -14.81 0.62
N TYR A 259 -0.31 -14.04 0.67
CA TYR A 259 -0.70 -13.18 -0.44
C TYR A 259 0.34 -12.08 -0.70
N GLN A 260 0.83 -11.44 0.37
CA GLN A 260 1.88 -10.43 0.28
C GLN A 260 3.19 -11.02 -0.25
N ILE A 261 3.57 -12.22 0.21
CA ILE A 261 4.75 -12.93 -0.29
C ILE A 261 4.62 -13.25 -1.79
N ASN A 262 3.45 -13.72 -2.23
CA ASN A 262 3.18 -13.98 -3.65
C ASN A 262 3.25 -12.73 -4.53
N ILE A 263 2.92 -11.55 -3.97
CA ILE A 263 3.14 -10.28 -4.69
C ILE A 263 4.63 -10.03 -4.89
N LEU A 264 5.44 -10.22 -3.85
CA LEU A 264 6.89 -9.99 -3.92
C LEU A 264 7.60 -10.97 -4.86
N HIS A 265 7.19 -12.24 -4.88
CA HIS A 265 7.71 -13.26 -5.80
C HIS A 265 7.59 -12.89 -7.28
N ARG A 266 6.66 -12.01 -7.63
CA ARG A 266 6.54 -11.51 -9.01
C ARG A 266 7.71 -10.62 -9.42
N PHE A 267 8.47 -10.11 -8.48
CA PHE A 267 9.54 -9.13 -8.70
C PHE A 267 10.91 -9.62 -8.29
N THR A 268 11.01 -10.32 -7.16
CA THR A 268 12.28 -10.84 -6.61
C THR A 268 12.02 -11.99 -5.65
N ASN A 269 13.03 -12.83 -5.46
CA ASN A 269 13.06 -13.83 -4.38
C ASN A 269 13.92 -13.38 -3.20
N ASN A 270 14.54 -12.20 -3.27
CA ASN A 270 15.46 -11.71 -2.25
C ASN A 270 14.79 -10.66 -1.39
N ILE A 271 14.72 -10.88 -0.08
CA ILE A 271 14.15 -9.94 0.89
C ILE A 271 15.11 -9.68 2.04
N ILE A 272 15.19 -8.43 2.45
CA ILE A 272 15.88 -8.01 3.65
C ILE A 272 14.85 -7.39 4.60
N LEU A 273 14.70 -7.99 5.77
CA LEU A 273 13.85 -7.48 6.85
C LEU A 273 14.64 -6.42 7.62
N LEU A 274 14.14 -5.19 7.63
CA LEU A 274 14.72 -4.06 8.36
C LEU A 274 13.84 -3.76 9.56
N TYR A 275 14.34 -4.00 10.75
CA TYR A 275 13.62 -3.79 12.01
C TYR A 275 14.47 -3.00 13.01
N ASP A 276 13.77 -2.42 13.97
CA ASP A 276 14.39 -1.84 15.15
C ASP A 276 15.19 -2.89 15.90
N GLY A 277 16.30 -2.50 16.51
CA GLY A 277 17.17 -3.41 17.26
C GLY A 277 16.61 -3.86 18.62
N ASP A 278 15.36 -3.54 18.93
CA ASP A 278 14.70 -3.93 20.18
C ASP A 278 14.12 -5.37 20.16
N GLU A 279 13.70 -5.85 21.31
CA GLU A 279 13.16 -7.21 21.47
C GLU A 279 11.88 -7.42 20.61
N ALA A 280 11.04 -6.41 20.45
CA ALA A 280 9.82 -6.47 19.65
C ALA A 280 10.13 -6.60 18.15
N GLY A 281 11.10 -5.83 17.65
CA GLY A 281 11.59 -5.92 16.29
C GLY A 281 12.25 -7.27 15.97
N ILE A 282 13.04 -7.81 16.89
CA ILE A 282 13.65 -9.16 16.77
C ILE A 282 12.56 -10.23 16.67
N HIS A 283 11.53 -10.18 17.50
CA HIS A 283 10.40 -11.11 17.44
C HIS A 283 9.58 -10.98 16.14
N ALA A 284 9.38 -9.77 15.67
CA ALA A 284 8.69 -9.51 14.40
C ALA A 284 9.50 -10.07 13.21
N ALA A 285 10.81 -9.81 13.18
CA ALA A 285 11.74 -10.35 12.19
C ALA A 285 11.70 -11.88 12.14
N THR A 286 11.76 -12.55 13.31
CA THR A 286 11.76 -14.00 13.38
C THR A 286 10.49 -14.62 12.81
N ARG A 287 9.31 -14.11 13.19
CA ARG A 287 8.04 -14.63 12.69
C ARG A 287 7.85 -14.41 11.18
N GLY A 288 8.21 -13.23 10.69
CA GLY A 288 8.14 -12.91 9.27
C GLY A 288 9.08 -13.77 8.43
N ALA A 289 10.31 -13.95 8.89
CA ALA A 289 11.33 -14.71 8.19
C ALA A 289 10.98 -16.19 8.01
N GLU A 290 10.38 -16.85 9.01
CA GLU A 290 9.99 -18.26 8.91
C GLU A 290 8.96 -18.48 7.78
N MET A 291 7.97 -17.61 7.66
CA MET A 291 6.97 -17.70 6.59
C MET A 291 7.59 -17.45 5.21
N LEU A 292 8.47 -16.46 5.10
CA LEU A 292 9.17 -16.14 3.85
C LEU A 292 10.03 -17.32 3.36
N LEU A 293 10.76 -17.97 4.27
CA LEU A 293 11.56 -19.18 3.94
C LEU A 293 10.68 -20.35 3.52
N GLN A 294 9.55 -20.57 4.20
CA GLN A 294 8.60 -21.64 3.82
C GLN A 294 8.03 -21.43 2.41
N GLU A 295 7.86 -20.20 1.99
CA GLU A 295 7.41 -19.84 0.64
C GLU A 295 8.59 -19.72 -0.36
N GLY A 296 9.83 -20.08 0.02
CA GLY A 296 10.99 -20.19 -0.88
C GLY A 296 11.73 -18.88 -1.16
N MET A 297 11.58 -17.84 -0.32
CA MET A 297 12.36 -16.62 -0.44
C MET A 297 13.74 -16.76 0.22
N THR A 298 14.72 -16.03 -0.30
CA THR A 298 16.03 -15.81 0.33
C THR A 298 15.90 -14.66 1.31
N VAL A 299 16.08 -14.93 2.61
CA VAL A 299 15.79 -13.96 3.68
C VAL A 299 17.05 -13.54 4.38
N LYS A 300 17.28 -12.23 4.46
CA LYS A 300 18.27 -11.63 5.36
C LYS A 300 17.55 -10.74 6.38
N VAL A 301 18.18 -10.55 7.52
CA VAL A 301 17.75 -9.63 8.58
C VAL A 301 18.84 -8.60 8.79
N CYS A 302 18.44 -7.34 8.89
CA CYS A 302 19.32 -6.24 9.27
C CYS A 302 18.65 -5.49 10.43
N LEU A 303 19.31 -5.48 11.58
CA LEU A 303 18.90 -4.66 12.71
C LEU A 303 19.58 -3.30 12.61
N LEU A 304 18.83 -2.24 12.84
CA LEU A 304 19.36 -0.88 12.88
C LEU A 304 20.06 -0.62 14.23
N PRO A 305 20.95 0.37 14.30
CA PRO A 305 21.62 0.74 15.54
C PRO A 305 20.61 1.15 16.62
N ASP A 306 20.98 0.96 17.89
CA ASP A 306 20.16 1.34 19.04
C ASP A 306 19.63 2.78 18.93
N GLY A 307 18.32 2.94 19.06
CA GLY A 307 17.61 4.22 18.99
C GLY A 307 17.28 4.71 17.58
N ASP A 308 17.60 3.94 16.54
CA ASP A 308 17.16 4.22 15.17
C ASP A 308 16.11 3.22 14.68
N ASP A 309 15.09 3.77 14.04
CA ASP A 309 14.15 3.08 13.16
C ASP A 309 14.48 3.39 11.69
N PRO A 310 13.89 2.70 10.70
CA PRO A 310 14.19 2.95 9.29
C PRO A 310 13.95 4.40 8.86
N ASP A 311 12.95 5.10 9.44
CA ASP A 311 12.65 6.51 9.21
C ASP A 311 13.78 7.42 9.72
N SER A 312 14.19 7.27 10.98
CA SER A 312 15.23 8.10 11.59
C SER A 312 16.59 7.88 10.95
N PHE A 313 16.91 6.62 10.62
CA PHE A 313 18.16 6.27 9.96
C PHE A 313 18.23 6.87 8.53
N ALA A 314 17.12 6.79 7.76
CA ALA A 314 17.06 7.41 6.42
C ALA A 314 17.22 8.93 6.44
N ARG A 315 16.81 9.60 7.51
CA ARG A 315 16.96 11.07 7.66
C ARG A 315 18.39 11.51 8.00
N LYS A 316 19.19 10.60 8.54
CA LYS A 316 20.58 10.88 8.99
C LYS A 316 21.64 10.52 7.94
N HIS A 317 21.30 9.69 6.95
CA HIS A 317 22.24 9.09 6.02
C HIS A 317 21.87 9.34 4.56
N THR A 318 22.87 9.34 3.69
CA THR A 318 22.67 9.31 2.24
C THR A 318 22.25 7.92 1.78
N ALA A 319 21.71 7.80 0.56
CA ALA A 319 21.37 6.50 -0.05
C ALA A 319 22.58 5.53 -0.07
N GLN A 320 23.77 6.05 -0.34
CA GLN A 320 24.98 5.23 -0.40
C GLN A 320 25.35 4.70 0.99
N GLU A 321 25.36 5.54 2.01
CA GLU A 321 25.64 5.16 3.40
C GLU A 321 24.61 4.17 3.92
N TYR A 322 23.32 4.40 3.61
CA TYR A 322 22.25 3.49 4.02
C TYR A 322 22.44 2.10 3.40
N ARG A 323 22.68 2.03 2.09
CA ARG A 323 22.93 0.76 1.39
C ARG A 323 24.20 0.08 1.85
N GLN A 324 25.26 0.84 2.12
CA GLN A 324 26.49 0.30 2.66
C GLN A 324 26.28 -0.33 4.03
N PHE A 325 25.55 0.37 4.91
CA PHE A 325 25.20 -0.15 6.23
C PHE A 325 24.45 -1.48 6.13
N ILE A 326 23.42 -1.55 5.26
CA ILE A 326 22.68 -2.80 5.05
C ILE A 326 23.59 -3.91 4.53
N ASN A 327 24.45 -3.63 3.55
CA ASN A 327 25.35 -4.62 2.98
C ASN A 327 26.32 -5.20 4.01
N ASP A 328 26.81 -4.36 4.92
CA ASP A 328 27.78 -4.74 5.95
C ASP A 328 27.12 -5.48 7.13
N ASN A 329 25.84 -5.20 7.41
CA ASN A 329 25.15 -5.70 8.61
C ASN A 329 24.01 -6.69 8.34
N ALA A 330 23.52 -6.83 7.09
CA ALA A 330 22.48 -7.79 6.78
C ALA A 330 23.00 -9.21 6.85
N THR A 331 22.43 -9.98 7.77
CA THR A 331 22.83 -11.37 8.06
C THR A 331 21.78 -12.33 7.50
N ASP A 332 22.21 -13.44 6.92
CA ASP A 332 21.31 -14.56 6.58
C ASP A 332 20.49 -14.97 7.79
N TYR A 333 19.20 -15.22 7.59
CA TYR A 333 18.28 -15.48 8.69
C TYR A 333 18.69 -16.71 9.55
N ILE A 334 19.25 -17.75 8.94
CA ILE A 334 19.66 -18.94 9.70
C ILE A 334 20.80 -18.58 10.66
N ARG A 335 21.78 -17.82 10.17
CA ARG A 335 22.87 -17.31 11.01
C ARG A 335 22.36 -16.35 12.09
N PHE A 336 21.43 -15.47 11.74
CA PHE A 336 20.80 -14.55 12.68
C PHE A 336 20.13 -15.33 13.83
N LYS A 337 19.31 -16.32 13.49
CA LYS A 337 18.59 -17.14 14.49
C LYS A 337 19.50 -18.00 15.37
N THR A 338 20.63 -18.45 14.85
CA THR A 338 21.61 -19.24 15.64
C THR A 338 22.54 -18.40 16.48
N GLY A 339 22.60 -17.09 16.25
CA GLY A 339 23.39 -16.11 17.01
C GLY A 339 22.60 -15.42 18.13
N LEU A 340 21.28 -15.63 18.19
CA LEU A 340 20.40 -15.21 19.29
C LEU A 340 20.43 -16.24 20.40
#